data_a28000e6edf68ef4133881dd98b5b727
#
_entry.id   a28000e6edf68ef4133881dd98b5b727
#
_cell.length_a   1.000
_cell.length_b   1.000
_cell.length_c   1.000
_cell.angle_alpha   90.00
_cell.angle_beta   90.00
_cell.angle_gamma   90.00
#
_symmetry.space_group_name_H-M   'P 1'
#
loop_
_entity.id
_entity.type
_entity.pdbx_description
1 polymer ?
#
loop_
_entity_poly.entity_id
_entity_poly.type
_entity_poly.pdbx_seq_one_letter_code
_entity_poly.pdbx_strand_id
1 'polypeptide(L)'
;MREPVRFYAFWPLLAIFLVLSGCYHTRIITGQPESDVVYHKKWVSGFVNGLVIPDWIDVSEVCPNGIARVETRLSFMNIVVTMLTGGIYSPMEVFVACAAPADWTQVLQGRDGAQLVEQAAQIATQTGAPVYIQQLP
;
A
#
# COMPACT_ATOMS: atom_id res chain seq x y z
N MET A 1 35.79 -18.00 -38.84
CA MET A 1 35.44 -18.54 -37.52
C MET A 1 35.09 -17.35 -36.63
N ARG A 2 33.80 -17.04 -36.51
CA ARG A 2 33.33 -15.92 -35.70
C ARG A 2 32.91 -16.44 -34.32
N GLU A 3 33.57 -15.89 -33.35
CA GLU A 3 33.59 -16.23 -31.93
C GLU A 3 32.19 -16.41 -31.29
N PRO A 4 31.91 -17.53 -30.61
CA PRO A 4 30.68 -17.74 -29.86
C PRO A 4 30.64 -16.94 -28.54
N VAL A 5 31.71 -16.20 -28.23
CA VAL A 5 31.91 -15.49 -26.96
C VAL A 5 30.87 -14.37 -26.70
N ARG A 6 30.26 -13.79 -27.75
CA ARG A 6 29.26 -12.71 -27.58
C ARG A 6 27.91 -13.20 -27.04
N PHE A 7 27.58 -14.47 -27.22
CA PHE A 7 26.32 -15.05 -26.78
C PHE A 7 26.32 -15.32 -25.26
N TYR A 8 27.43 -15.73 -24.69
CA TYR A 8 27.54 -16.04 -23.25
C TYR A 8 27.59 -14.76 -22.38
N ALA A 9 28.01 -13.62 -22.91
CA ALA A 9 28.01 -12.35 -22.19
C ALA A 9 26.60 -11.75 -22.08
N PHE A 10 25.67 -12.11 -22.96
CA PHE A 10 24.30 -11.60 -22.95
C PHE A 10 23.45 -12.19 -21.82
N TRP A 11 23.69 -13.46 -21.46
CA TRP A 11 22.94 -14.16 -20.42
C TRP A 11 23.11 -13.57 -19.02
N PRO A 12 24.33 -13.28 -18.53
CA PRO A 12 24.50 -12.65 -17.22
C PRO A 12 23.97 -11.21 -17.21
N LEU A 13 24.08 -10.48 -18.32
CA LEU A 13 23.52 -9.13 -18.42
C LEU A 13 21.98 -9.14 -18.34
N LEU A 14 21.33 -10.09 -19.01
CA LEU A 14 19.88 -10.30 -18.93
C LEU A 14 19.46 -10.74 -17.52
N ALA A 15 20.23 -11.61 -16.86
CA ALA A 15 19.97 -12.04 -15.49
C ALA A 15 20.08 -10.87 -14.49
N ILE A 16 21.08 -10.01 -14.65
CA ILE A 16 21.24 -8.80 -13.83
C ILE A 16 20.07 -7.83 -14.03
N PHE A 17 19.59 -7.68 -15.26
CA PHE A 17 18.45 -6.81 -15.56
C PHE A 17 17.14 -7.32 -14.94
N LEU A 18 16.96 -8.64 -14.86
CA LEU A 18 15.80 -9.28 -14.20
C LEU A 18 15.84 -9.15 -12.67
N VAL A 19 17.03 -9.12 -12.07
CA VAL A 19 17.18 -8.97 -10.59
C VAL A 19 17.03 -7.52 -10.16
N LEU A 20 17.30 -6.54 -11.03
CA LEU A 20 17.18 -5.11 -10.76
C LEU A 20 15.74 -4.58 -10.85
N SER A 21 14.78 -5.36 -11.33
CA SER A 21 13.37 -4.99 -11.31
C SER A 21 12.83 -5.06 -9.88
N GLY A 22 13.00 -3.98 -9.13
CA GLY A 22 12.52 -3.83 -7.75
C GLY A 22 10.99 -3.91 -7.67
N CYS A 23 10.48 -4.54 -6.60
CA CYS A 23 9.06 -4.50 -6.28
C CYS A 23 8.64 -3.07 -5.96
N TYR A 24 7.79 -2.47 -6.80
CA TYR A 24 7.21 -1.18 -6.52
C TYR A 24 6.11 -1.33 -5.47
N HIS A 25 6.32 -0.69 -4.33
CA HIS A 25 5.37 -0.67 -3.23
C HIS A 25 5.32 0.76 -2.66
N THR A 26 4.16 1.38 -2.73
CA THR A 26 3.94 2.71 -2.16
C THR A 26 2.85 2.62 -1.09
N ARG A 27 3.11 3.24 0.06
CA ARG A 27 2.18 3.37 1.16
C ARG A 27 2.06 4.84 1.56
N ILE A 28 0.84 5.33 1.59
CA ILE A 28 0.48 6.68 2.05
C ILE A 28 -0.37 6.53 3.30
N ILE A 29 0.01 7.20 4.38
CA ILE A 29 -0.69 7.17 5.68
C ILE A 29 -1.12 8.59 5.99
N THR A 30 -2.41 8.78 6.32
CA THR A 30 -2.99 10.10 6.62
C THR A 30 -2.87 10.49 8.10
N GLY A 31 -2.47 9.53 8.96
CA GLY A 31 -2.42 9.73 10.42
C GLY A 31 -3.76 9.51 11.12
N GLN A 32 -4.81 9.17 10.38
CA GLN A 32 -6.09 8.79 10.98
C GLN A 32 -6.06 7.33 11.42
N PRO A 33 -6.78 6.95 12.50
CA PRO A 33 -6.90 5.57 12.92
C PRO A 33 -7.59 4.74 11.84
N GLU A 34 -7.08 3.53 11.61
CA GLU A 34 -7.64 2.61 10.62
C GLU A 34 -8.88 1.91 11.20
N SER A 35 -9.91 1.76 10.39
CA SER A 35 -11.06 0.89 10.68
C SER A 35 -10.81 -0.51 10.15
N ASP A 36 -11.68 -1.46 10.51
CA ASP A 36 -11.63 -2.83 9.98
C ASP A 36 -12.06 -2.92 8.51
N VAL A 37 -12.55 -1.81 7.93
CA VAL A 37 -13.04 -1.76 6.56
C VAL A 37 -11.87 -1.47 5.61
N VAL A 38 -11.57 -2.45 4.74
CA VAL A 38 -10.52 -2.35 3.72
C VAL A 38 -11.12 -2.58 2.34
N TYR A 39 -11.00 -1.58 1.47
CA TYR A 39 -11.31 -1.73 0.06
C TYR A 39 -10.09 -2.29 -0.68
N HIS A 40 -10.28 -3.38 -1.43
CA HIS A 40 -9.21 -4.01 -2.21
C HIS A 40 -9.62 -4.17 -3.67
N LYS A 41 -8.87 -3.57 -4.58
CA LYS A 41 -9.03 -3.74 -6.02
C LYS A 41 -7.77 -4.37 -6.60
N LYS A 42 -7.89 -5.63 -7.05
CA LYS A 42 -6.76 -6.45 -7.56
C LYS A 42 -6.24 -6.00 -8.92
N TRP A 43 -7.12 -5.42 -9.75
CA TRP A 43 -6.80 -5.05 -11.12
C TRP A 43 -7.18 -3.60 -11.35
N VAL A 44 -6.23 -2.71 -11.13
CA VAL A 44 -6.32 -1.32 -11.54
C VAL A 44 -5.51 -1.19 -12.81
N SER A 45 -6.19 -0.91 -13.92
CA SER A 45 -5.59 -0.88 -15.25
C SER A 45 -4.65 0.31 -15.40
N GLY A 46 -3.36 0.05 -15.54
CA GLY A 46 -2.36 1.01 -15.98
C GLY A 46 -1.87 0.66 -17.38
N PHE A 47 -1.35 1.62 -18.11
CA PHE A 47 -0.80 1.41 -19.44
C PHE A 47 0.57 2.06 -19.57
N VAL A 48 1.41 1.47 -20.45
CA VAL A 48 2.75 1.97 -20.80
C VAL A 48 3.62 2.18 -19.54
N ASN A 49 3.74 1.13 -18.71
CA ASN A 49 4.52 1.17 -17.46
C ASN A 49 4.10 2.30 -16.50
N GLY A 50 2.80 2.63 -16.45
CA GLY A 50 2.25 3.66 -15.57
C GLY A 50 2.27 5.08 -16.14
N LEU A 51 2.63 5.25 -17.41
CA LEU A 51 2.60 6.57 -18.07
C LEU A 51 1.16 7.06 -18.28
N VAL A 52 0.22 6.12 -18.53
CA VAL A 52 -1.20 6.44 -18.63
C VAL A 52 -1.83 6.17 -17.27
N ILE A 53 -2.41 7.20 -16.68
CA ILE A 53 -3.02 7.18 -15.35
C ILE A 53 -4.26 6.28 -15.39
N PRO A 54 -4.45 5.39 -14.40
CA PRO A 54 -5.65 4.58 -14.28
C PRO A 54 -6.90 5.45 -14.00
N ASP A 55 -8.07 4.87 -14.26
CA ASP A 55 -9.33 5.51 -13.91
C ASP A 55 -9.42 5.83 -12.42
N TRP A 56 -10.22 6.84 -12.10
CA TRP A 56 -10.48 7.26 -10.73
C TRP A 56 -11.05 6.08 -9.92
N ILE A 57 -10.54 5.92 -8.69
CA ILE A 57 -11.08 4.97 -7.73
C ILE A 57 -11.87 5.79 -6.71
N ASP A 58 -13.18 5.75 -6.82
CA ASP A 58 -14.07 6.36 -5.83
C ASP A 58 -14.31 5.36 -4.71
N VAL A 59 -13.96 5.73 -3.50
CA VAL A 59 -14.17 4.94 -2.28
C VAL A 59 -15.06 5.67 -1.27
N SER A 60 -15.71 6.75 -1.66
CA SER A 60 -16.56 7.57 -0.79
C SER A 60 -17.71 6.78 -0.18
N GLU A 61 -18.32 5.87 -0.94
CA GLU A 61 -19.38 5.00 -0.45
C GLU A 61 -18.88 3.94 0.55
N VAL A 62 -17.64 3.47 0.38
CA VAL A 62 -17.04 2.45 1.24
C VAL A 62 -16.40 3.07 2.48
N CYS A 63 -15.81 4.26 2.33
CA CYS A 63 -15.10 4.97 3.38
C CYS A 63 -15.76 6.31 3.73
N PRO A 64 -16.94 6.32 4.35
CA PRO A 64 -17.68 7.57 4.63
C PRO A 64 -16.95 8.49 5.61
N ASN A 65 -16.06 7.95 6.45
CA ASN A 65 -15.27 8.71 7.43
C ASN A 65 -13.90 9.14 6.89
N GLY A 66 -13.63 8.91 5.60
CA GLY A 66 -12.35 9.20 4.98
C GLY A 66 -11.41 8.01 4.90
N ILE A 67 -10.17 8.28 4.51
CA ILE A 67 -9.15 7.28 4.23
C ILE A 67 -8.03 7.40 5.26
N ALA A 68 -7.68 6.30 5.94
CA ALA A 68 -6.55 6.25 6.86
C ALA A 68 -5.26 5.87 6.13
N ARG A 69 -5.33 4.91 5.18
CA ARG A 69 -4.16 4.43 4.45
C ARG A 69 -4.50 4.04 3.02
N VAL A 70 -3.62 4.40 2.09
CA VAL A 70 -3.62 3.89 0.72
C VAL A 70 -2.32 3.15 0.47
N GLU A 71 -2.43 1.95 -0.08
CA GLU A 71 -1.28 1.12 -0.42
C GLU A 71 -1.43 0.61 -1.84
N THR A 72 -0.39 0.79 -2.65
CA THR A 72 -0.31 0.25 -4.01
C THR A 72 0.84 -0.72 -4.11
N ARG A 73 0.61 -1.87 -4.74
CA ARG A 73 1.64 -2.88 -4.96
C ARG A 73 1.45 -3.61 -6.28
N LEU A 74 2.53 -4.18 -6.77
CA LEU A 74 2.51 -5.09 -7.90
C LEU A 74 2.50 -6.53 -7.38
N SER A 75 1.46 -7.28 -7.70
CA SER A 75 1.44 -8.73 -7.44
C SER A 75 2.24 -9.47 -8.50
N PHE A 76 2.62 -10.71 -8.20
CA PHE A 76 3.32 -11.56 -9.16
C PHE A 76 2.56 -11.68 -10.49
N MET A 77 1.24 -11.87 -10.44
CA MET A 77 0.40 -11.97 -11.64
C MET A 77 0.38 -10.68 -12.45
N ASN A 78 0.38 -9.53 -11.79
CA ASN A 78 0.45 -8.23 -12.45
C ASN A 78 1.79 -8.07 -13.19
N ILE A 79 2.89 -8.52 -12.59
CA ILE A 79 4.22 -8.52 -13.22
C ILE A 79 4.24 -9.43 -14.44
N VAL A 80 3.71 -10.65 -14.34
CA VAL A 80 3.64 -11.61 -15.47
C VAL A 80 2.86 -11.00 -16.63
N VAL A 81 1.70 -10.40 -16.37
CA VAL A 81 0.89 -9.77 -17.41
C VAL A 81 1.60 -8.57 -18.03
N THR A 82 2.26 -7.76 -17.22
CA THR A 82 3.07 -6.64 -17.72
C THR A 82 4.19 -7.12 -18.65
N MET A 83 4.87 -8.21 -18.29
CA MET A 83 5.91 -8.81 -19.13
C MET A 83 5.36 -9.37 -20.43
N LEU A 84 4.24 -10.11 -20.37
CA LEU A 84 3.60 -10.70 -21.56
C LEU A 84 3.13 -9.65 -22.57
N THR A 85 2.71 -8.48 -22.07
CA THR A 85 2.27 -7.35 -22.93
C THR A 85 3.40 -6.40 -23.32
N GLY A 86 4.66 -6.74 -22.96
CA GLY A 86 5.81 -5.85 -23.22
C GLY A 86 5.71 -4.51 -22.51
N GLY A 87 5.02 -4.43 -21.37
CA GLY A 87 4.79 -3.20 -20.61
C GLY A 87 3.66 -2.29 -21.12
N ILE A 88 2.95 -2.72 -22.18
CA ILE A 88 1.80 -1.96 -22.69
C ILE A 88 0.66 -1.93 -21.68
N TYR A 89 0.34 -3.09 -21.09
CA TYR A 89 -0.62 -3.20 -20.01
C TYR A 89 0.09 -3.52 -18.70
N SER A 90 -0.03 -2.62 -17.72
CA SER A 90 0.69 -2.68 -16.44
C SER A 90 -0.30 -2.54 -15.28
N PRO A 91 -1.07 -3.60 -14.95
CA PRO A 91 -2.03 -3.57 -13.87
C PRO A 91 -1.33 -3.50 -12.51
N MET A 92 -2.00 -2.89 -11.53
CA MET A 92 -1.54 -2.82 -10.14
C MET A 92 -2.66 -3.17 -9.16
N GLU A 93 -2.30 -3.49 -7.92
CA GLU A 93 -3.25 -3.67 -6.84
C GLU A 93 -3.29 -2.42 -5.96
N VAL A 94 -4.51 -2.06 -5.54
CA VAL A 94 -4.75 -0.94 -4.63
C VAL A 94 -5.52 -1.43 -3.42
N PHE A 95 -5.00 -1.09 -2.24
CA PHE A 95 -5.62 -1.30 -0.94
C PHE A 95 -5.91 0.06 -0.32
N VAL A 96 -7.12 0.26 0.13
CA VAL A 96 -7.53 1.46 0.84
C VAL A 96 -8.12 1.03 2.18
N ALA A 97 -7.46 1.41 3.27
CA ALA A 97 -8.01 1.26 4.61
C ALA A 97 -8.79 2.52 4.95
N CYS A 98 -10.06 2.34 5.31
CA CYS A 98 -10.92 3.44 5.71
C CYS A 98 -10.52 3.97 7.07
N ALA A 99 -10.79 5.25 7.31
CA ALA A 99 -10.65 5.85 8.63
C ALA A 99 -11.77 5.38 9.56
N ALA A 100 -11.45 5.20 10.83
CA ALA A 100 -12.45 4.95 11.86
C ALA A 100 -13.31 6.21 12.06
N PRO A 101 -14.61 6.06 12.44
CA PRO A 101 -15.45 7.21 12.81
C PRO A 101 -14.83 8.02 13.93
N ALA A 102 -14.93 9.34 13.85
CA ALA A 102 -14.33 10.25 14.82
C ALA A 102 -14.89 10.11 16.24
N ASP A 103 -16.12 9.63 16.36
CA ASP A 103 -16.82 9.39 17.62
C ASP A 103 -16.36 8.14 18.38
N TRP A 104 -15.64 7.21 17.69
CA TRP A 104 -15.07 6.02 18.31
C TRP A 104 -13.67 6.25 18.89
N THR A 105 -13.04 7.34 18.50
CA THR A 105 -11.61 7.52 18.68
C THR A 105 -11.33 8.53 19.76
N GLN A 106 -11.14 8.05 20.96
CA GLN A 106 -10.34 8.79 21.91
C GLN A 106 -8.87 8.62 21.51
N VAL A 107 -8.33 9.61 20.80
CA VAL A 107 -6.91 9.65 20.46
C VAL A 107 -6.17 10.29 21.62
N LEU A 108 -5.43 9.48 22.36
CA LEU A 108 -4.50 9.99 23.36
C LEU A 108 -3.18 10.38 22.68
N GLN A 109 -2.83 11.66 22.79
CA GLN A 109 -1.57 12.17 22.26
C GLN A 109 -0.63 12.53 23.41
N GLY A 110 0.62 12.11 23.33
CA GLY A 110 1.63 12.44 24.32
C GLY A 110 3.02 11.96 23.92
N ARG A 111 4.01 12.36 24.70
CA ARG A 111 5.41 11.96 24.49
C ARG A 111 5.82 10.75 25.29
N ASP A 112 5.16 10.51 26.43
CA ASP A 112 5.47 9.38 27.30
C ASP A 112 4.57 8.18 26.96
N GLY A 113 5.13 7.24 26.22
CA GLY A 113 4.41 6.05 25.77
C GLY A 113 3.87 5.17 26.89
N ALA A 114 4.57 5.08 28.04
CA ALA A 114 4.13 4.25 29.16
C ALA A 114 2.87 4.80 29.84
N GLN A 115 2.83 6.12 30.04
CA GLN A 115 1.66 6.78 30.61
C GLN A 115 0.46 6.75 29.66
N LEU A 116 0.71 6.89 28.37
CA LEU A 116 -0.35 6.81 27.36
C LEU A 116 -1.01 5.44 27.32
N VAL A 117 -0.23 4.37 27.41
CA VAL A 117 -0.76 2.99 27.45
C VAL A 117 -1.62 2.76 28.67
N GLU A 118 -1.20 3.22 29.85
CA GLU A 118 -1.97 3.08 31.09
C GLU A 118 -3.29 3.86 31.03
N GLN A 119 -3.26 5.09 30.56
CA GLN A 119 -4.46 5.92 30.37
C GLN A 119 -5.42 5.30 29.33
N ALA A 120 -4.88 4.79 28.22
CA ALA A 120 -5.66 4.12 27.20
C ALA A 120 -6.38 2.87 27.76
N ALA A 121 -5.68 2.07 28.57
CA ALA A 121 -6.26 0.89 29.19
C ALA A 121 -7.41 1.24 30.15
N GLN A 122 -7.26 2.32 30.93
CA GLN A 122 -8.32 2.80 31.83
C GLN A 122 -9.56 3.28 31.06
N ILE A 123 -9.36 4.06 29.99
CA ILE A 123 -10.45 4.56 29.16
C ILE A 123 -11.13 3.41 28.41
N ALA A 124 -10.39 2.49 27.85
CA ALA A 124 -10.92 1.31 27.15
C ALA A 124 -11.79 0.43 28.07
N THR A 125 -11.40 0.27 29.33
CA THR A 125 -12.18 -0.50 30.32
C THR A 125 -13.45 0.22 30.74
N GLN A 126 -13.45 1.55 30.75
CA GLN A 126 -14.63 2.36 31.12
C GLN A 126 -15.64 2.50 29.99
N THR A 127 -15.16 2.69 28.76
CA THR A 127 -16.01 2.99 27.59
C THR A 127 -16.35 1.77 26.76
N GLY A 128 -15.56 0.68 26.87
CA GLY A 128 -15.67 -0.50 25.99
C GLY A 128 -15.26 -0.22 24.55
N ALA A 129 -14.74 0.97 24.26
CA ALA A 129 -14.34 1.40 22.95
C ALA A 129 -12.81 1.33 22.76
N PRO A 130 -12.32 1.06 21.55
CA PRO A 130 -10.88 1.08 21.28
C PRO A 130 -10.32 2.49 21.47
N VAL A 131 -9.16 2.58 22.12
CA VAL A 131 -8.42 3.83 22.31
C VAL A 131 -7.16 3.78 21.48
N TYR A 132 -6.94 4.79 20.66
CA TYR A 132 -5.75 4.89 19.84
C TYR A 132 -4.72 5.78 20.50
N ILE A 133 -3.46 5.35 20.47
CA ILE A 133 -2.34 6.08 21.06
C ILE A 133 -1.50 6.64 19.92
N GLN A 134 -1.31 7.96 19.92
CA GLN A 134 -0.39 8.63 19.01
C GLN A 134 0.77 9.22 19.81
N GLN A 135 1.94 8.59 19.68
CA GLN A 135 3.16 9.11 20.30
C GLN A 135 3.72 10.25 19.43
N LEU A 136 3.91 11.41 20.05
CA LEU A 136 4.54 12.56 19.41
C LEU A 136 6.07 12.40 19.45
N PRO A 137 6.79 12.77 18.36
CA PRO A 137 8.24 12.71 18.28
C PRO A 137 8.93 13.64 19.30
#